data_743bfe8daf374cf3f22fb7e833b96d82
#
_entry.id   743bfe8daf374cf3f22fb7e833b96d82
#
_cell.length_a   1.000
_cell.length_b   1.000
_cell.length_c   1.000
_cell.angle_alpha   90.00
_cell.angle_beta   90.00
_cell.angle_gamma   90.00
#
_symmetry.space_group_name_H-M   'P 1'
#
loop_
_entity.id
_entity.type
_entity.pdbx_description
1 polymer ?
#
loop_
_entity_poly.entity_id
_entity_poly.type
_entity_poly.pdbx_seq_one_letter_code
_entity_poly.pdbx_strand_id
1 'polypeptide(L)'
;MSNATWESVHAEETDASPDFAWRYWTNVANWDDPPAQFELDGPFAVGARGLTRIPGQEPIHWIIREVTPGEAAIIEILLDGAALTIEWKFAKLAEGRTRLTQRVVLRGEKADAYLEHAKMFAANMPNGMKKMASAMASVAARRTSGTP
;
A
#
# COMPACT_ATOMS: atom_id res chain seq x y z
N MET A 1 -27.80 -0.60 -6.00
CA MET A 1 -27.11 -0.09 -4.81
C MET A 1 -25.65 0.19 -5.10
N SER A 2 -25.15 1.28 -4.59
CA SER A 2 -23.73 1.57 -4.71
C SER A 2 -22.94 0.58 -3.88
N ASN A 3 -21.89 0.03 -4.46
CA ASN A 3 -21.02 -0.90 -3.75
C ASN A 3 -19.93 -0.17 -2.99
N ALA A 4 -19.67 1.09 -3.31
CA ALA A 4 -18.65 1.89 -2.63
C ALA A 4 -19.33 2.89 -1.71
N THR A 5 -19.09 2.79 -0.41
CA THR A 5 -19.58 3.76 0.57
C THR A 5 -18.70 5.01 0.57
N TRP A 6 -17.39 4.80 0.38
CA TRP A 6 -16.41 5.88 0.45
C TRP A 6 -15.17 5.49 -0.32
N GLU A 7 -14.51 6.47 -0.88
CA GLU A 7 -13.31 6.25 -1.69
C GLU A 7 -12.39 7.45 -1.62
N SER A 8 -11.08 7.18 -1.67
CA SER A 8 -10.05 8.23 -1.74
C SER A 8 -8.90 7.76 -2.60
N VAL A 9 -8.30 8.69 -3.35
CA VAL A 9 -7.16 8.41 -4.22
C VAL A 9 -6.08 9.46 -4.00
N HIS A 10 -4.82 9.02 -3.97
CA HIS A 10 -3.68 9.92 -3.89
C HIS A 10 -2.54 9.38 -4.75
N ALA A 11 -1.76 10.27 -5.33
CA ALA A 11 -0.62 9.89 -6.16
C ALA A 11 0.64 10.65 -5.75
N GLU A 12 1.78 9.99 -5.87
CA GLU A 12 3.11 10.58 -5.65
C GLU A 12 4.03 10.07 -6.75
N GLU A 13 5.13 10.76 -6.96
CA GLU A 13 6.14 10.36 -7.93
C GLU A 13 7.43 10.01 -7.22
N THR A 14 8.16 9.06 -7.79
CA THR A 14 9.45 8.65 -7.23
C THR A 14 10.50 8.53 -8.33
N ASP A 15 11.75 8.85 -7.99
CA ASP A 15 12.90 8.72 -8.89
C ASP A 15 13.46 7.31 -8.80
N ALA A 16 12.62 6.35 -9.11
CA ALA A 16 12.96 4.94 -9.19
C ALA A 16 12.16 4.33 -10.34
N SER A 17 12.73 3.34 -11.02
CA SER A 17 12.02 2.68 -12.12
C SER A 17 10.82 1.91 -11.59
N PRO A 18 9.80 1.66 -12.41
CA PRO A 18 8.66 0.85 -11.96
C PRO A 18 9.06 -0.52 -11.43
N ASP A 19 10.02 -1.17 -12.07
CA ASP A 19 10.50 -2.48 -11.64
C ASP A 19 11.13 -2.40 -10.24
N PHE A 20 12.00 -1.41 -10.01
CA PHE A 20 12.62 -1.22 -8.70
C PHE A 20 11.57 -0.87 -7.65
N ALA A 21 10.67 0.07 -7.97
CA ALA A 21 9.62 0.50 -7.05
C ALA A 21 8.74 -0.67 -6.64
N TRP A 22 8.37 -1.52 -7.60
CA TRP A 22 7.55 -2.70 -7.35
C TRP A 22 8.28 -3.67 -6.40
N ARG A 23 9.54 -3.98 -6.69
CA ARG A 23 10.32 -4.91 -5.86
C ARG A 23 10.53 -4.36 -4.46
N TYR A 24 10.74 -3.06 -4.34
CA TYR A 24 10.89 -2.41 -3.04
C TYR A 24 9.59 -2.51 -2.24
N TRP A 25 8.46 -2.15 -2.88
CA TRP A 25 7.17 -2.11 -2.20
C TRP A 25 6.65 -3.50 -1.81
N THR A 26 6.89 -4.52 -2.64
CA THR A 26 6.41 -5.88 -2.35
C THR A 26 7.21 -6.58 -1.25
N ASN A 27 8.30 -5.98 -0.80
CA ASN A 27 9.02 -6.45 0.38
C ASN A 27 8.46 -5.72 1.60
N VAL A 28 7.61 -6.41 2.35
CA VAL A 28 6.88 -5.82 3.49
C VAL A 28 7.83 -5.30 4.58
N ALA A 29 9.07 -5.81 4.64
CA ALA A 29 10.08 -5.30 5.55
C ALA A 29 10.44 -3.84 5.28
N ASN A 30 10.14 -3.34 4.06
CA ASN A 30 10.38 -1.94 3.70
C ASN A 30 9.22 -1.03 4.08
N TRP A 31 8.10 -1.57 4.55
CA TRP A 31 6.97 -0.76 4.98
C TRP A 31 7.32 -0.17 6.35
N ASP A 32 7.36 1.16 6.42
CA ASP A 32 7.83 1.87 7.61
C ASP A 32 6.79 2.89 8.05
N ASP A 33 6.03 2.53 9.07
CA ASP A 33 4.98 3.39 9.62
C ASP A 33 4.86 3.14 11.13
N PRO A 34 5.92 3.49 11.90
CA PRO A 34 5.90 3.26 13.35
C PRO A 34 4.72 3.98 14.01
N PRO A 35 4.12 3.41 15.03
CA PRO A 35 4.53 2.19 15.73
C PRO A 35 4.01 0.89 15.10
N ALA A 36 3.39 0.95 13.92
CA ALA A 36 2.85 -0.23 13.25
C ALA A 36 3.97 -1.15 12.77
N GLN A 37 3.75 -2.46 12.90
CA GLN A 37 4.64 -3.48 12.37
C GLN A 37 3.86 -4.33 11.39
N PHE A 38 4.47 -4.63 10.25
CA PHE A 38 3.82 -5.38 9.17
C PHE A 38 4.46 -6.74 8.99
N GLU A 39 3.64 -7.77 8.86
CA GLU A 39 4.09 -9.15 8.66
C GLU A 39 3.35 -9.73 7.47
N LEU A 40 4.02 -10.54 6.67
CA LEU A 40 3.39 -11.24 5.56
C LEU A 40 3.80 -12.70 5.63
N ASP A 41 2.81 -13.58 5.54
CA ASP A 41 3.02 -15.01 5.57
C ASP A 41 3.36 -15.51 4.15
N GLY A 42 4.64 -15.68 3.89
CA GLY A 42 5.12 -16.12 2.59
C GLY A 42 5.39 -14.99 1.61
N PRO A 43 5.56 -15.32 0.32
CA PRO A 43 5.84 -14.32 -0.71
C PRO A 43 4.62 -13.43 -0.98
N PHE A 44 4.88 -12.27 -1.57
CA PHE A 44 3.83 -11.34 -1.95
C PHE A 44 3.10 -11.88 -3.18
N ALA A 45 1.99 -12.57 -2.94
CA ALA A 45 1.23 -13.26 -3.98
C ALA A 45 -0.24 -13.32 -3.62
N VAL A 46 -1.08 -13.55 -4.62
CA VAL A 46 -2.53 -13.67 -4.41
C VAL A 46 -2.82 -14.75 -3.36
N GLY A 47 -3.64 -14.40 -2.39
CA GLY A 47 -4.02 -15.30 -1.30
C GLY A 47 -3.11 -15.23 -0.09
N ALA A 48 -1.96 -14.55 -0.19
CA ALA A 48 -1.07 -14.40 0.96
C ALA A 48 -1.74 -13.55 2.04
N ARG A 49 -1.58 -13.96 3.28
CA ARG A 49 -2.18 -13.27 4.43
C ARG A 49 -1.15 -12.44 5.16
N GLY A 50 -1.56 -11.25 5.52
CA GLY A 50 -0.72 -10.34 6.25
C GLY A 50 -1.35 -9.89 7.55
N LEU A 51 -0.54 -9.23 8.35
CA LEU A 51 -0.92 -8.79 9.68
C LEU A 51 -0.24 -7.47 9.98
N THR A 52 -1.01 -6.53 10.52
CA THR A 52 -0.46 -5.28 11.03
C THR A 52 -0.66 -5.25 12.53
N ARG A 53 0.44 -5.09 13.27
CA ARG A 53 0.42 -5.00 14.72
C ARG A 53 0.63 -3.57 15.15
N ILE A 54 -0.29 -3.06 15.98
CA ILE A 54 -0.18 -1.72 16.56
C ILE A 54 -0.29 -1.90 18.07
N PRO A 55 0.68 -1.39 18.86
CA PRO A 55 0.65 -1.55 20.31
C PRO A 55 -0.67 -1.08 20.91
N GLY A 56 -1.25 -1.89 21.78
CA GLY A 56 -2.50 -1.56 22.46
C GLY A 56 -3.76 -1.78 21.64
N GLN A 57 -3.63 -2.31 20.43
CA GLN A 57 -4.77 -2.59 19.56
C GLN A 57 -4.77 -4.04 19.10
N GLU A 58 -5.96 -4.53 18.71
CA GLU A 58 -6.08 -5.83 18.10
C GLU A 58 -5.36 -5.83 16.76
N PRO A 59 -4.69 -6.93 16.39
CA PRO A 59 -4.02 -7.01 15.09
C PRO A 59 -5.01 -6.83 13.95
N ILE A 60 -4.54 -6.15 12.90
CA ILE A 60 -5.33 -5.93 11.69
C ILE A 60 -4.94 -6.99 10.67
N HIS A 61 -5.90 -7.80 10.26
CA HIS A 61 -5.69 -8.88 9.29
C HIS A 61 -6.01 -8.40 7.89
N TRP A 62 -5.16 -8.75 6.93
CA TRP A 62 -5.39 -8.41 5.54
C TRP A 62 -4.95 -9.55 4.64
N ILE A 63 -5.41 -9.52 3.40
CA ILE A 63 -5.09 -10.54 2.41
C ILE A 63 -4.81 -9.87 1.07
N ILE A 64 -3.88 -10.42 0.31
CA ILE A 64 -3.57 -9.93 -1.02
C ILE A 64 -4.57 -10.55 -1.98
N ARG A 65 -5.40 -9.71 -2.62
CA ARG A 65 -6.48 -10.16 -3.50
C ARG A 65 -6.08 -10.25 -4.95
N GLU A 66 -5.26 -9.31 -5.42
CA GLU A 66 -4.83 -9.28 -6.82
C GLU A 66 -3.39 -8.82 -6.90
N VAL A 67 -2.66 -9.37 -7.87
CA VAL A 67 -1.29 -8.97 -8.17
C VAL A 67 -1.11 -8.99 -9.68
N THR A 68 -0.75 -7.84 -10.24
CA THR A 68 -0.26 -7.74 -11.62
C THR A 68 1.20 -7.33 -11.49
N PRO A 69 2.13 -8.28 -11.60
CA PRO A 69 3.54 -8.01 -11.28
C PRO A 69 4.09 -6.78 -11.99
N GLY A 70 4.74 -5.90 -11.23
CA GLY A 70 5.32 -4.68 -11.75
C GLY A 70 4.32 -3.55 -12.00
N GLU A 71 3.03 -3.79 -11.86
CA GLU A 71 2.01 -2.80 -12.25
C GLU A 71 1.02 -2.46 -11.15
N ALA A 72 0.45 -3.45 -10.47
CA ALA A 72 -0.61 -3.19 -9.50
C ALA A 72 -0.82 -4.34 -8.53
N ALA A 73 -1.37 -4.02 -7.36
CA ALA A 73 -1.83 -5.02 -6.41
C ALA A 73 -2.99 -4.46 -5.61
N ILE A 74 -3.87 -5.35 -5.16
CA ILE A 74 -5.00 -5.00 -4.30
C ILE A 74 -4.88 -5.81 -3.01
N ILE A 75 -4.91 -5.09 -1.90
CA ILE A 75 -4.90 -5.65 -0.55
C ILE A 75 -6.25 -5.35 0.08
N GLU A 76 -6.85 -6.35 0.72
CA GLU A 76 -8.12 -6.18 1.42
C GLU A 76 -7.90 -6.32 2.92
N ILE A 77 -8.30 -5.29 3.68
CA ILE A 77 -8.36 -5.36 5.12
C ILE A 77 -9.69 -6.00 5.49
N LEU A 78 -9.62 -7.07 6.28
CA LEU A 78 -10.80 -7.88 6.65
C LEU A 78 -11.53 -7.23 7.83
N LEU A 79 -12.75 -6.78 7.59
CA LEU A 79 -13.59 -6.12 8.58
C LEU A 79 -14.88 -6.91 8.76
N ASP A 80 -15.55 -6.70 9.89
CA ASP A 80 -16.83 -7.33 10.15
C ASP A 80 -17.92 -6.58 9.38
N GLY A 81 -18.51 -7.25 8.38
CA GLY A 81 -19.61 -6.68 7.60
C GLY A 81 -19.17 -5.61 6.61
N ALA A 82 -17.86 -5.47 6.35
CA ALA A 82 -17.33 -4.50 5.42
C ALA A 82 -15.99 -4.95 4.88
N ALA A 83 -15.51 -4.26 3.86
CA ALA A 83 -14.17 -4.47 3.30
C ALA A 83 -13.54 -3.12 3.00
N LEU A 84 -12.28 -2.98 3.38
CA LEU A 84 -11.46 -1.84 3.01
C LEU A 84 -10.40 -2.35 2.06
N THR A 85 -10.49 -1.95 0.78
CA THR A 85 -9.49 -2.38 -0.22
C THR A 85 -8.52 -1.26 -0.49
N ILE A 86 -7.26 -1.64 -0.64
CA ILE A 86 -6.17 -0.71 -0.91
C ILE A 86 -5.51 -1.17 -2.20
N GLU A 87 -5.60 -0.35 -3.24
CA GLU A 87 -4.99 -0.65 -4.53
C GLU A 87 -3.79 0.27 -4.76
N TRP A 88 -2.64 -0.32 -5.06
CA TRP A 88 -1.44 0.41 -5.46
C TRP A 88 -1.19 0.15 -6.93
N LYS A 89 -0.89 1.22 -7.67
CA LYS A 89 -0.52 1.14 -9.10
C LYS A 89 0.82 1.81 -9.30
N PHE A 90 1.60 1.25 -10.22
CA PHE A 90 2.94 1.69 -10.55
C PHE A 90 2.99 1.98 -12.05
N ALA A 91 3.03 3.25 -12.43
CA ALA A 91 3.02 3.66 -13.83
C ALA A 91 4.31 4.38 -14.19
N LYS A 92 4.93 3.97 -15.29
CA LYS A 92 6.15 4.61 -15.79
C LYS A 92 5.81 6.03 -16.26
N LEU A 93 6.57 7.02 -15.74
CA LEU A 93 6.45 8.41 -16.18
C LEU A 93 7.51 8.73 -17.21
N ALA A 94 8.75 8.35 -16.91
CA ALA A 94 9.91 8.58 -17.74
C ALA A 94 10.97 7.56 -17.34
N GLU A 95 12.11 7.59 -18.01
CA GLU A 95 13.21 6.71 -17.67
C GLU A 95 13.57 6.90 -16.19
N GLY A 96 13.51 5.79 -15.42
CA GLY A 96 13.86 5.83 -14.02
C GLY A 96 12.88 6.55 -13.10
N ARG A 97 11.66 6.85 -13.57
CA ARG A 97 10.64 7.53 -12.75
C ARG A 97 9.31 6.81 -12.80
N THR A 98 8.62 6.81 -11.67
CA THR A 98 7.35 6.09 -11.51
C THR A 98 6.34 6.97 -10.81
N ARG A 99 5.08 6.89 -11.27
CA ARG A 99 3.94 7.43 -10.52
C ARG A 99 3.36 6.31 -9.68
N LEU A 100 3.29 6.55 -8.38
CA LEU A 100 2.65 5.67 -7.42
C LEU A 100 1.24 6.19 -7.17
N THR A 101 0.23 5.34 -7.34
CA THR A 101 -1.16 5.72 -7.05
C THR A 101 -1.72 4.75 -6.04
N GLN A 102 -2.33 5.28 -4.98
CA GLN A 102 -3.00 4.46 -3.97
C GLN A 102 -4.47 4.85 -3.93
N ARG A 103 -5.32 3.85 -4.09
CA ARG A 103 -6.78 4.02 -4.03
C ARG A 103 -7.32 3.20 -2.89
N VAL A 104 -8.10 3.83 -2.02
CA VAL A 104 -8.72 3.17 -0.87
C VAL A 104 -10.22 3.22 -1.05
N VAL A 105 -10.88 2.05 -0.93
CA VAL A 105 -12.33 1.94 -1.11
C VAL A 105 -12.92 1.19 0.07
N LEU A 106 -13.95 1.77 0.67
CA LEU A 106 -14.71 1.16 1.76
C LEU A 106 -16.07 0.72 1.24
N ARG A 107 -16.41 -0.55 1.44
CA ARG A 107 -17.68 -1.15 0.97
C ARG A 107 -18.26 -2.05 2.04
N GLY A 108 -19.57 -2.32 1.92
CA GLY A 108 -20.25 -3.33 2.71
C GLY A 108 -21.39 -2.76 3.51
N GLU A 109 -22.19 -3.67 4.07
CA GLU A 109 -23.38 -3.29 4.84
C GLU A 109 -23.05 -2.48 6.08
N LYS A 110 -21.93 -2.80 6.72
CA LYS A 110 -21.49 -2.11 7.94
C LYS A 110 -20.38 -1.10 7.67
N ALA A 111 -20.22 -0.66 6.42
CA ALA A 111 -19.18 0.28 6.05
C ALA A 111 -19.23 1.56 6.89
N ASP A 112 -20.44 2.06 7.18
CA ASP A 112 -20.57 3.29 7.96
C ASP A 112 -19.88 3.23 9.32
N ALA A 113 -19.80 2.04 9.91
CA ALA A 113 -19.14 1.86 11.21
C ALA A 113 -17.63 2.08 11.11
N TYR A 114 -17.06 1.98 9.92
CA TYR A 114 -15.62 2.11 9.70
C TYR A 114 -15.24 3.39 8.95
N LEU A 115 -16.22 4.26 8.69
CA LEU A 115 -16.00 5.45 7.87
C LEU A 115 -14.93 6.37 8.45
N GLU A 116 -14.94 6.59 9.76
CA GLU A 116 -13.95 7.46 10.40
C GLU A 116 -12.55 6.87 10.34
N HIS A 117 -12.44 5.55 10.47
CA HIS A 117 -11.15 4.87 10.33
C HIS A 117 -10.62 5.00 8.90
N ALA A 118 -11.51 4.86 7.90
CA ALA A 118 -11.14 4.99 6.51
C ALA A 118 -10.66 6.41 6.19
N LYS A 119 -11.37 7.41 6.71
CA LYS A 119 -10.99 8.81 6.52
C LYS A 119 -9.66 9.13 7.16
N MET A 120 -9.39 8.57 8.35
CA MET A 120 -8.12 8.74 9.02
C MET A 120 -6.98 8.10 8.23
N PHE A 121 -7.23 6.92 7.69
CA PHE A 121 -6.26 6.25 6.82
C PHE A 121 -5.93 7.15 5.61
N ALA A 122 -6.96 7.68 4.95
CA ALA A 122 -6.76 8.54 3.78
C ALA A 122 -6.04 9.84 4.13
N ALA A 123 -6.29 10.40 5.31
CA ALA A 123 -5.62 11.61 5.76
C ALA A 123 -4.11 11.40 5.92
N ASN A 124 -3.70 10.17 6.24
CA ASN A 124 -2.29 9.82 6.41
C ASN A 124 -1.62 9.33 5.13
N MET A 125 -2.40 9.05 4.07
CA MET A 125 -1.86 8.55 2.81
C MET A 125 -0.80 9.46 2.18
N PRO A 126 -1.02 10.78 2.06
CA PRO A 126 -0.02 11.63 1.43
C PRO A 126 1.35 11.55 2.08
N ASN A 127 1.40 11.61 3.41
CA ASN A 127 2.66 11.53 4.14
C ASN A 127 3.32 10.16 3.99
N GLY A 128 2.54 9.10 4.12
CA GLY A 128 3.04 7.74 3.97
C GLY A 128 3.57 7.47 2.56
N MET A 129 2.87 7.95 1.55
CA MET A 129 3.28 7.76 0.17
C MET A 129 4.53 8.59 -0.17
N LYS A 130 4.64 9.81 0.37
CA LYS A 130 5.84 10.63 0.19
C LYS A 130 7.06 9.95 0.82
N LYS A 131 6.87 9.39 2.02
CA LYS A 131 7.93 8.67 2.72
C LYS A 131 8.38 7.46 1.91
N MET A 132 7.42 6.69 1.38
CA MET A 132 7.72 5.53 0.54
C MET A 132 8.44 5.95 -0.74
N ALA A 133 7.94 6.99 -1.42
CA ALA A 133 8.54 7.50 -2.64
C ALA A 133 9.98 7.96 -2.41
N SER A 134 10.23 8.66 -1.30
CA SER A 134 11.58 9.12 -0.94
C SER A 134 12.50 7.95 -0.64
N ALA A 135 12.01 6.94 0.05
CA ALA A 135 12.80 5.75 0.38
C ALA A 135 13.19 4.98 -0.88
N MET A 136 12.24 4.81 -1.81
CA MET A 136 12.50 4.16 -3.10
C MET A 136 13.60 4.88 -3.87
N ALA A 137 13.48 6.20 -3.97
CA ALA A 137 14.43 7.03 -4.70
C ALA A 137 15.82 6.97 -4.06
N SER A 138 15.89 7.05 -2.74
CA SER A 138 17.13 6.99 -1.98
C SER A 138 17.86 5.66 -2.17
N VAL A 139 17.13 4.56 -2.04
CA VAL A 139 17.74 3.23 -2.17
C VAL A 139 18.16 2.97 -3.62
N ALA A 140 17.34 3.38 -4.59
CA ALA A 140 17.67 3.25 -6.01
C ALA A 140 18.95 4.03 -6.34
N ALA A 141 19.08 5.26 -5.83
CA ALA A 141 20.25 6.10 -6.07
C ALA A 141 21.52 5.49 -5.46
N ARG A 142 21.41 4.95 -4.24
CA ARG A 142 22.55 4.32 -3.58
C ARG A 142 23.02 3.08 -4.33
N ARG A 143 22.09 2.29 -4.85
CA ARG A 143 22.44 1.08 -5.60
C ARG A 143 23.15 1.44 -6.90
N THR A 144 22.69 2.51 -7.57
CA THR A 144 23.31 2.98 -8.81
C THR A 144 24.70 3.55 -8.56
N SER A 145 24.85 4.42 -7.57
CA SER A 145 26.13 5.08 -7.29
C SER A 145 27.11 4.17 -6.58
N GLY A 146 26.63 3.11 -5.91
CA GLY A 146 27.48 2.15 -5.22
C GLY A 146 28.07 1.08 -6.13
N THR A 147 27.74 1.09 -7.40
CA THR A 147 28.27 0.11 -8.35
C THR A 147 29.68 0.49 -8.77
N PRO A 148 30.67 -0.38 -8.51
CA PRO A 148 32.05 -0.08 -8.91
C PRO A 148 32.20 -0.08 -10.43
#